data_47727f3b9ae80dde9e34be68b274db17
#
_entry.id   47727f3b9ae80dde9e34be68b274db17
#
_cell.length_a   1.000
_cell.length_b   1.000
_cell.length_c   1.000
_cell.angle_alpha   90.00
_cell.angle_beta   90.00
_cell.angle_gamma   90.00
#
_symmetry.space_group_name_H-M   'P 1'
#
loop_
_entity.id
_entity.type
_entity.pdbx_description
1 polymer ?
#
loop_
_entity_poly.entity_id
_entity_poly.type
_entity_poly.pdbx_seq_one_letter_code
_entity_poly.pdbx_strand_id
1 'polypeptide(L)'
;MAISEKLVTECRQRLLQSKQDILNRVKEARLNLDQNEEKGGDEGDQTVRVLAEQEFLSMHERLRGQLMEIESALARIESGNFGYCEETEEEIEPERLLAIPWTRLSIEGAEIRESMNKRYAR
;
A
#
# COMPACT_ATOMS: atom_id res chain seq x y z
N MET A 1 -7.93 -15.29 22.56
CA MET A 1 -8.02 -14.96 21.30
C MET A 1 -8.61 -13.66 21.06
N ALA A 2 -8.02 -12.92 20.52
CA ALA A 2 -8.37 -11.69 20.63
C ALA A 2 -8.74 -10.90 19.47
N ILE A 3 -8.58 -11.38 18.28
CA ILE A 3 -9.00 -10.65 17.11
C ILE A 3 -10.42 -11.08 16.76
N SER A 4 -11.37 -10.16 17.00
CA SER A 4 -12.78 -10.45 16.79
C SER A 4 -13.12 -10.51 15.30
N GLU A 5 -14.16 -11.28 14.97
CA GLU A 5 -14.66 -11.34 13.60
C GLU A 5 -15.13 -9.96 13.12
N LYS A 6 -15.68 -9.17 14.02
CA LYS A 6 -16.11 -7.81 13.69
C LYS A 6 -14.94 -6.95 13.26
N LEU A 7 -13.82 -7.04 13.96
CA LEU A 7 -12.60 -6.31 13.61
C LEU A 7 -12.07 -6.77 12.26
N VAL A 8 -12.01 -8.08 12.02
CA VAL A 8 -11.55 -8.64 10.76
C VAL A 8 -12.44 -8.15 9.60
N THR A 9 -13.74 -8.17 9.79
CA THR A 9 -14.71 -7.70 8.77
C THR A 9 -14.47 -6.23 8.43
N GLU A 10 -14.30 -5.40 9.45
CA GLU A 10 -14.03 -3.98 9.26
C GLU A 10 -12.71 -3.76 8.52
N CYS A 11 -11.66 -4.47 8.91
CA CYS A 11 -10.37 -4.38 8.24
C CYS A 11 -10.46 -4.84 6.79
N ARG A 12 -11.21 -5.91 6.53
CA ARG A 12 -11.42 -6.39 5.17
C ARG A 12 -12.08 -5.32 4.30
N GLN A 13 -13.11 -4.67 4.82
CA GLN A 13 -13.80 -3.61 4.09
C GLN A 13 -12.86 -2.46 3.77
N ARG A 14 -12.03 -2.06 4.74
CA ARG A 14 -11.06 -0.99 4.53
C ARG A 14 -10.00 -1.37 3.51
N LEU A 15 -9.56 -2.62 3.52
CA LEU A 15 -8.61 -3.12 2.53
C LEU A 15 -9.20 -3.11 1.13
N LEU A 16 -10.43 -3.58 0.98
CA LEU A 16 -11.10 -3.58 -0.32
C LEU A 16 -11.34 -2.17 -0.84
N GLN A 17 -11.69 -1.24 0.04
CA GLN A 17 -11.87 0.16 -0.33
C GLN A 17 -10.54 0.77 -0.77
N SER A 18 -9.46 0.53 -0.02
CA SER A 18 -8.13 1.02 -0.37
C SER A 18 -7.66 0.46 -1.71
N LYS A 19 -7.93 -0.81 -1.96
CA LYS A 19 -7.61 -1.44 -3.24
C LYS A 19 -8.31 -0.72 -4.38
N GLN A 20 -9.62 -0.47 -4.23
CA GLN A 20 -10.39 0.21 -5.26
C GLN A 20 -9.88 1.62 -5.50
N ASP A 21 -9.56 2.34 -4.42
CA ASP A 21 -9.02 3.70 -4.52
C ASP A 21 -7.70 3.72 -5.30
N ILE A 22 -6.82 2.77 -5.03
CA ILE A 22 -5.55 2.65 -5.74
C ILE A 22 -5.77 2.38 -7.23
N LEU A 23 -6.65 1.44 -7.55
CA LEU A 23 -6.94 1.11 -8.94
C LEU A 23 -7.52 2.30 -9.69
N ASN A 24 -8.40 3.06 -9.04
CA ASN A 24 -8.97 4.27 -9.62
C ASN A 24 -7.91 5.33 -9.88
N ARG A 25 -6.98 5.51 -8.95
CA ARG A 25 -5.90 6.51 -9.09
C ARG A 25 -4.97 6.17 -10.25
N VAL A 26 -4.64 4.89 -10.41
CA VAL A 26 -3.80 4.44 -11.52
C VAL A 26 -4.52 4.69 -12.85
N LYS A 27 -5.81 4.36 -12.89
CA LYS A 27 -6.62 4.55 -14.11
C LYS A 27 -6.69 6.03 -14.50
N GLU A 28 -6.96 6.91 -13.54
CA GLU A 28 -7.02 8.36 -13.79
C GLU A 28 -5.68 8.90 -14.28
N ALA A 29 -4.59 8.48 -13.64
CA ALA A 29 -3.26 8.93 -14.03
C ALA A 29 -2.91 8.47 -15.44
N ARG A 30 -3.30 7.25 -15.81
CA ARG A 30 -3.09 6.72 -17.15
C ARG A 30 -3.87 7.54 -18.19
N LEU A 31 -5.12 7.87 -17.90
CA LEU A 31 -5.94 8.68 -18.79
C LEU A 31 -5.33 10.08 -18.99
N ASN A 32 -4.85 10.69 -17.91
CA ASN A 32 -4.21 12.00 -17.99
C ASN A 32 -2.94 11.95 -18.82
N LEU A 33 -2.15 10.90 -18.67
CA LEU A 33 -0.92 10.72 -19.44
C LEU A 33 -1.23 10.56 -20.92
N ASP A 34 -2.22 9.75 -21.28
CA ASP A 34 -2.63 9.53 -22.67
C ASP A 34 -3.13 10.83 -23.31
N GLN A 35 -3.90 11.63 -22.58
CA GLN A 35 -4.38 12.91 -23.06
C GLN A 35 -3.23 13.88 -23.33
N ASN A 36 -2.22 13.90 -22.48
CA ASN A 36 -1.04 14.75 -22.68
C ASN A 36 -0.24 14.32 -23.91
N GLU A 37 -0.15 13.03 -24.19
CA GLU A 37 0.51 12.53 -25.37
C GLU A 37 -0.18 12.97 -26.66
N GLU A 38 -1.53 12.98 -26.67
CA GLU A 38 -2.31 13.41 -27.80
C GLU A 38 -2.11 14.89 -28.12
N LYS A 39 -1.75 15.70 -27.14
CA LYS A 39 -1.53 17.12 -27.30
C LYS A 39 -0.09 17.48 -27.70
N GLY A 40 0.79 16.48 -27.77
CA GLY A 40 2.20 16.69 -27.98
C GLY A 40 2.54 17.46 -29.24
N GLY A 41 3.54 18.30 -29.19
CA GLY A 41 3.93 19.17 -30.27
C GLY A 41 5.41 19.46 -30.35
N ASP A 42 5.91 20.53 -29.72
CA ASP A 42 7.29 20.96 -29.87
C ASP A 42 8.24 20.29 -28.82
N GLU A 43 9.52 20.68 -28.85
CA GLU A 43 10.55 20.14 -27.98
C GLU A 43 10.27 20.37 -26.49
N GLY A 44 9.71 21.54 -26.14
CA GLY A 44 9.33 21.83 -24.76
C GLY A 44 8.25 20.89 -24.28
N ASP A 45 7.27 20.59 -25.13
CA ASP A 45 6.20 19.66 -24.82
C ASP A 45 6.74 18.24 -24.67
N GLN A 46 7.76 17.87 -25.44
CA GLN A 46 8.40 16.55 -25.32
C GLN A 46 9.10 16.39 -23.98
N THR A 47 9.77 17.44 -23.48
CA THR A 47 10.42 17.42 -22.18
C THR A 47 9.39 17.25 -21.06
N VAL A 48 8.30 18.01 -21.14
CA VAL A 48 7.21 17.91 -20.17
C VAL A 48 6.61 16.50 -20.20
N ARG A 49 6.46 15.94 -21.39
CA ARG A 49 5.91 14.58 -21.55
C ARG A 49 6.80 13.53 -20.90
N VAL A 50 8.12 13.62 -21.09
CA VAL A 50 9.07 12.68 -20.49
C VAL A 50 8.99 12.74 -18.96
N LEU A 51 8.93 13.96 -18.41
CA LEU A 51 8.79 14.13 -16.95
C LEU A 51 7.48 13.55 -16.45
N ALA A 52 6.38 13.77 -17.18
CA ALA A 52 5.07 13.23 -16.82
C ALA A 52 5.08 11.70 -16.83
N GLU A 53 5.74 11.09 -17.80
CA GLU A 53 5.89 9.64 -17.89
C GLU A 53 6.70 9.10 -16.71
N GLN A 54 7.79 9.79 -16.34
CA GLN A 54 8.62 9.39 -15.20
C GLN A 54 7.85 9.48 -13.89
N GLU A 55 7.08 10.55 -13.71
CA GLU A 55 6.24 10.70 -12.53
C GLU A 55 5.17 9.61 -12.46
N PHE A 56 4.56 9.29 -13.61
CA PHE A 56 3.56 8.21 -13.68
C PHE A 56 4.19 6.88 -13.29
N LEU A 57 5.36 6.55 -13.80
CA LEU A 57 6.04 5.29 -13.49
C LEU A 57 6.42 5.20 -12.01
N SER A 58 6.90 6.30 -11.42
CA SER A 58 7.24 6.34 -9.99
C SER A 58 6.00 6.13 -9.13
N MET A 59 4.91 6.80 -9.47
CA MET A 59 3.65 6.64 -8.76
C MET A 59 3.13 5.20 -8.90
N HIS A 60 3.17 4.67 -10.11
CA HIS A 60 2.71 3.31 -10.40
C HIS A 60 3.47 2.29 -9.56
N GLU A 61 4.81 2.44 -9.47
CA GLU A 61 5.65 1.55 -8.67
C GLU A 61 5.27 1.60 -7.18
N ARG A 62 5.08 2.80 -6.65
CA ARG A 62 4.68 2.99 -5.26
C ARG A 62 3.30 2.38 -4.98
N LEU A 63 2.33 2.65 -5.85
CA LEU A 63 0.97 2.14 -5.68
C LEU A 63 0.92 0.63 -5.84
N ARG A 64 1.75 0.08 -6.74
CA ARG A 64 1.87 -1.37 -6.91
C ARG A 64 2.35 -2.02 -5.61
N GLY A 65 3.35 -1.43 -4.96
CA GLY A 65 3.84 -1.91 -3.67
C GLY A 65 2.75 -1.90 -2.60
N GLN A 66 1.97 -0.82 -2.53
CA GLN A 66 0.85 -0.73 -1.61
C GLN A 66 -0.21 -1.78 -1.92
N LEU A 67 -0.51 -1.99 -3.20
CA LEU A 67 -1.48 -2.99 -3.61
C LEU A 67 -1.04 -4.39 -3.21
N MET A 68 0.24 -4.71 -3.35
CA MET A 68 0.78 -6.00 -2.94
C MET A 68 0.61 -6.23 -1.45
N GLU A 69 0.81 -5.19 -0.62
CA GLU A 69 0.60 -5.30 0.82
C GLU A 69 -0.88 -5.51 1.15
N ILE A 70 -1.77 -4.84 0.45
CA ILE A 70 -3.22 -5.01 0.61
C ILE A 70 -3.61 -6.44 0.24
N GLU A 71 -3.15 -6.94 -0.90
CA GLU A 71 -3.45 -8.30 -1.36
C GLU A 71 -2.93 -9.35 -0.36
N SER A 72 -1.73 -9.12 0.17
CA SER A 72 -1.15 -10.00 1.18
C SER A 72 -2.01 -10.03 2.45
N ALA A 73 -2.49 -8.86 2.88
CA ALA A 73 -3.36 -8.78 4.06
C ALA A 73 -4.68 -9.51 3.83
N LEU A 74 -5.28 -9.35 2.65
CA LEU A 74 -6.50 -10.08 2.30
C LEU A 74 -6.28 -11.59 2.30
N ALA A 75 -5.12 -12.04 1.82
CA ALA A 75 -4.76 -13.46 1.84
C ALA A 75 -4.61 -13.98 3.28
N ARG A 76 -4.05 -13.17 4.18
CA ARG A 76 -3.95 -13.54 5.60
C ARG A 76 -5.33 -13.68 6.25
N ILE A 77 -6.28 -12.82 5.87
CA ILE A 77 -7.66 -12.93 6.35
C ILE A 77 -8.26 -14.26 5.89
N GLU A 78 -8.08 -14.61 4.61
CA GLU A 78 -8.60 -15.86 4.07
C GLU A 78 -8.00 -17.10 4.74
N SER A 79 -6.73 -17.04 5.10
CA SER A 79 -6.05 -18.19 5.71
C SER A 79 -6.19 -18.24 7.23
N GLY A 80 -6.82 -17.24 7.85
CA GLY A 80 -6.99 -17.20 9.30
C GLY A 80 -5.78 -16.72 10.07
N ASN A 81 -4.81 -16.13 9.40
CA ASN A 81 -3.55 -15.68 10.03
C ASN A 81 -3.47 -14.16 10.21
N PHE A 82 -4.59 -13.49 10.06
CA PHE A 82 -4.62 -12.02 10.10
C PHE A 82 -4.50 -11.47 11.52
N GLY A 83 -3.72 -10.40 11.66
CA GLY A 83 -3.68 -9.62 12.89
C GLY A 83 -2.56 -9.98 13.86
N TYR A 84 -1.63 -10.82 13.45
CA TYR A 84 -0.50 -11.20 14.29
C TYR A 84 0.79 -10.58 13.78
N CYS A 85 1.58 -10.04 14.70
CA CYS A 85 2.85 -9.38 14.37
C CYS A 85 3.90 -10.40 13.94
N GLU A 86 4.55 -10.13 12.81
CA GLU A 86 5.61 -11.02 12.31
C GLU A 86 6.86 -11.03 13.20
N GLU A 87 7.12 -9.93 13.91
CA GLU A 87 8.31 -9.82 14.76
C GLU A 87 8.10 -10.41 16.15
N THR A 88 6.96 -10.14 16.79
CA THR A 88 6.70 -10.55 18.16
C THR A 88 5.80 -11.77 18.27
N GLU A 89 5.14 -12.15 17.17
CA GLU A 89 4.14 -13.21 17.12
C GLU A 89 2.91 -12.95 17.98
N GLU A 90 2.82 -11.78 18.59
CA GLU A 90 1.67 -11.37 19.37
C GLU A 90 0.65 -10.64 18.51
N GLU A 91 -0.54 -10.48 19.05
CA GLU A 91 -1.60 -9.78 18.36
C GLU A 91 -1.25 -8.31 18.13
N ILE A 92 -1.60 -7.81 16.97
CA ILE A 92 -1.43 -6.39 16.64
C ILE A 92 -2.57 -5.62 17.30
N GLU A 93 -2.27 -4.42 17.78
CA GLU A 93 -3.26 -3.55 18.43
C GLU A 93 -4.46 -3.32 17.50
N PRO A 94 -5.70 -3.50 17.98
CA PRO A 94 -6.88 -3.29 17.14
C PRO A 94 -6.92 -1.92 16.47
N GLU A 95 -6.52 -0.89 17.18
CA GLU A 95 -6.50 0.48 16.66
C GLU A 95 -5.53 0.62 15.50
N ARG A 96 -4.39 -0.07 15.60
CA ARG A 96 -3.39 -0.07 14.54
C ARG A 96 -3.89 -0.83 13.32
N LEU A 97 -4.59 -1.96 13.53
CA LEU A 97 -5.20 -2.70 12.43
C LEU A 97 -6.25 -1.89 11.70
N LEU A 98 -7.04 -1.10 12.43
CA LEU A 98 -8.04 -0.25 11.79
C LEU A 98 -7.39 0.89 10.98
N ALA A 99 -6.30 1.45 11.50
CA ALA A 99 -5.62 2.54 10.83
C ALA A 99 -4.76 2.05 9.66
N ILE A 100 -4.12 0.90 9.82
CA ILE A 100 -3.21 0.34 8.82
C ILE A 100 -3.55 -1.14 8.62
N PRO A 101 -4.67 -1.46 7.94
CA PRO A 101 -5.13 -2.86 7.86
C PRO A 101 -4.15 -3.81 7.17
N TRP A 102 -3.21 -3.29 6.41
CA TRP A 102 -2.19 -4.12 5.75
C TRP A 102 -0.94 -4.33 6.61
N THR A 103 -0.90 -3.79 7.81
CA THR A 103 0.31 -3.89 8.63
C THR A 103 0.64 -5.33 9.00
N ARG A 104 1.92 -5.64 9.02
CA ARG A 104 2.45 -6.94 9.46
C ARG A 104 3.01 -6.88 10.87
N LEU A 105 3.04 -5.68 11.47
CA LEU A 105 3.75 -5.41 12.70
C LEU A 105 2.89 -4.68 13.71
N SER A 106 3.03 -5.07 14.97
CA SER A 106 2.54 -4.27 16.10
C SER A 106 3.43 -3.04 16.26
N ILE A 107 3.06 -2.14 17.16
CA ILE A 107 3.90 -0.97 17.47
C ILE A 107 5.28 -1.44 17.93
N GLU A 108 5.33 -2.40 18.85
CA GLU A 108 6.58 -2.97 19.33
C GLU A 108 7.38 -3.62 18.20
N GLY A 109 6.71 -4.42 17.37
CA GLY A 109 7.36 -5.07 16.23
C GLY A 109 7.94 -4.07 15.24
N ALA A 110 7.22 -2.97 14.99
CA ALA A 110 7.70 -1.91 14.11
C ALA A 110 8.94 -1.23 14.68
N GLU A 111 8.94 -0.98 15.99
CA GLU A 111 10.10 -0.40 16.67
C GLU A 111 11.31 -1.30 16.60
N ILE A 112 11.12 -2.60 16.81
CA ILE A 112 12.19 -3.59 16.72
C ILE A 112 12.77 -3.60 15.31
N ARG A 113 11.93 -3.66 14.30
CA ARG A 113 12.37 -3.71 12.90
C ARG A 113 13.08 -2.43 12.48
N GLU A 114 12.59 -1.29 12.91
CA GLU A 114 13.24 -0.01 12.65
C GLU A 114 14.62 0.05 13.29
N SER A 115 14.75 -0.40 14.54
CA SER A 115 16.01 -0.47 15.25
C SER A 115 17.02 -1.36 14.52
N MET A 116 16.57 -2.51 14.02
CA MET A 116 17.41 -3.43 13.24
C MET A 116 17.86 -2.78 11.94
N ASN A 117 16.97 -2.10 11.24
CA ASN A 117 17.29 -1.42 9.99
C ASN A 117 18.35 -0.33 10.21
N LYS A 118 18.23 0.44 11.28
CA LYS A 118 19.21 1.47 11.63
C LYS A 118 20.58 0.85 11.94
N ARG A 119 20.59 -0.31 12.60
CA ARG A 119 21.83 -1.00 12.97
C ARG A 119 22.61 -1.45 11.74
N TYR A 120 21.92 -1.90 10.71
CA TYR A 120 22.54 -2.44 9.51
C TYR A 120 22.61 -1.45 8.35
N ALA A 121 21.91 -0.34 8.43
CA ALA A 121 21.98 0.71 7.41
C ALA A 121 23.28 1.49 7.54
N ARG A 122 23.98 1.71 6.43
CA ARG A 122 25.21 2.52 6.40
C ARG A 122 25.18 3.48 5.23
#